data_e715df6b555f55ba7c944c3bfdea450e
#
_entry.id   e715df6b555f55ba7c944c3bfdea450e
#
_cell.length_a   1.000
_cell.length_b   1.000
_cell.length_c   1.000
_cell.angle_alpha   90.00
_cell.angle_beta   90.00
_cell.angle_gamma   90.00
#
_symmetry.space_group_name_H-M   'P 1'
#
loop_
_entity.id
_entity.type
_entity.pdbx_description
1 polymer ?
#
loop_
_entity_poly.entity_id
_entity_poly.type
_entity_poly.pdbx_seq_one_letter_code
_entity_poly.pdbx_strand_id
1 'polypeptide(L)'
;MIVNLVFAAAKILGGFIGNAYVLIADGIESALDIAGSLIIWGGLKFAARPPDETHPYGHGKAEPIAAVVVAFGVLAAALGLTIESIREIRTPHHGPAPFTLGILIVVIVVKEILFRYVNRVGRNVESTAVQTDAWHHRSDALTSAAAFIGITAALIGGRGWESADDWAALFACCVIAANGVRLLRPALSEIMDTAPRGEIVDRVRNAAVSVPGVIEIEKNFVRKMGLSFYVDLHVRVDARITVREGHDIAHKVKRAIQETDGRIADVLVHIEPAG
;
A
#
# COMPACT_ATOMS: atom_id res chain seq x y z
N MET A 1 12.05 10.59 7.69
CA MET A 1 12.57 9.35 8.32
C MET A 1 13.12 9.58 9.73
N ILE A 2 14.16 10.40 9.96
CA ILE A 2 14.78 10.58 11.29
C ILE A 2 13.76 11.01 12.36
N VAL A 3 12.92 12.00 12.09
CA VAL A 3 11.87 12.47 13.01
C VAL A 3 10.89 11.35 13.38
N ASN A 4 10.45 10.55 12.41
CA ASN A 4 9.54 9.43 12.67
C ASN A 4 10.20 8.35 13.52
N LEU A 5 11.49 8.07 13.30
CA LEU A 5 12.25 7.11 14.10
C LEU A 5 12.37 7.58 15.57
N VAL A 6 12.68 8.86 15.77
CA VAL A 6 12.75 9.45 17.12
C VAL A 6 11.40 9.37 17.81
N PHE A 7 10.30 9.66 17.11
CA PHE A 7 8.95 9.55 17.68
C PHE A 7 8.55 8.12 17.98
N ALA A 8 8.84 7.16 17.08
CA ALA A 8 8.59 5.75 17.34
C ALA A 8 9.32 5.28 18.61
N ALA A 9 10.62 5.60 18.72
CA ALA A 9 11.40 5.27 19.90
C ALA A 9 10.87 5.96 21.17
N ALA A 10 10.54 7.25 21.12
CA ALA A 10 10.01 7.98 22.27
C ALA A 10 8.64 7.43 22.72
N LYS A 11 7.76 7.06 21.80
CA LYS A 11 6.46 6.45 22.10
C LYS A 11 6.63 5.07 22.75
N ILE A 12 7.46 4.21 22.15
CA ILE A 12 7.70 2.84 22.68
C ILE A 12 8.33 2.91 24.06
N LEU A 13 9.45 3.63 24.22
CA LEU A 13 10.13 3.76 25.51
C LEU A 13 9.25 4.46 26.56
N GLY A 14 8.60 5.55 26.19
CA GLY A 14 7.67 6.28 27.06
C GLY A 14 6.47 5.44 27.47
N GLY A 15 5.95 4.62 26.56
CA GLY A 15 4.85 3.70 26.83
C GLY A 15 5.26 2.58 27.80
N PHE A 16 6.44 1.98 27.62
CA PHE A 16 6.98 0.98 28.56
C PHE A 16 7.23 1.56 29.96
N ILE A 17 7.90 2.71 30.04
CA ILE A 17 8.21 3.35 31.35
C ILE A 17 6.91 3.87 32.01
N GLY A 18 5.93 4.32 31.22
CA GLY A 18 4.69 4.91 31.70
C GLY A 18 3.51 3.94 31.79
N ASN A 19 3.70 2.63 31.54
CA ASN A 19 2.62 1.63 31.50
C ASN A 19 1.41 2.06 30.64
N ALA A 20 1.67 2.68 29.49
CA ALA A 20 0.66 3.16 28.57
C ALA A 20 0.64 2.30 27.29
N TYR A 21 -0.20 1.26 27.26
CA TYR A 21 -0.24 0.30 26.15
C TYR A 21 -0.67 0.93 24.83
N VAL A 22 -1.59 1.88 24.85
CA VAL A 22 -1.96 2.62 23.65
C VAL A 22 -0.79 3.41 23.05
N LEU A 23 0.10 3.95 23.89
CA LEU A 23 1.30 4.66 23.41
C LEU A 23 2.34 3.69 22.81
N ILE A 24 2.44 2.48 23.36
CA ILE A 24 3.27 1.41 22.79
C ILE A 24 2.70 1.02 21.42
N ALA A 25 1.39 0.80 21.30
CA ALA A 25 0.73 0.45 20.04
C ALA A 25 0.97 1.52 18.95
N ASP A 26 0.76 2.79 19.27
CA ASP A 26 1.02 3.94 18.39
C ASP A 26 2.52 4.05 18.00
N GLY A 27 3.43 3.69 18.91
CA GLY A 27 4.86 3.63 18.67
C GLY A 27 5.26 2.48 17.72
N ILE A 28 4.68 1.30 17.91
CA ILE A 28 4.90 0.13 17.04
C ILE A 28 4.35 0.40 15.64
N GLU A 29 3.16 0.99 15.49
CA GLU A 29 2.62 1.41 14.20
C GLU A 29 3.62 2.31 13.48
N SER A 30 4.12 3.36 14.16
CA SER A 30 5.12 4.27 13.57
C SER A 30 6.44 3.58 13.17
N ALA A 31 6.88 2.57 13.92
CA ALA A 31 8.06 1.79 13.58
C ALA A 31 7.83 0.87 12.36
N LEU A 32 6.65 0.26 12.27
CA LEU A 32 6.25 -0.58 11.14
C LEU A 32 6.13 0.22 9.84
N ASP A 33 5.64 1.46 9.90
CA ASP A 33 5.58 2.36 8.73
C ASP A 33 6.98 2.64 8.18
N ILE A 34 7.96 2.87 9.05
CA ILE A 34 9.36 3.08 8.66
C ILE A 34 9.95 1.80 8.04
N ALA A 35 9.80 0.68 8.73
CA ALA A 35 10.30 -0.61 8.25
C ALA A 35 9.62 -1.01 6.93
N GLY A 36 8.30 -0.81 6.84
CA GLY A 36 7.52 -1.06 5.64
C GLY A 36 7.99 -0.23 4.45
N SER A 37 8.24 1.06 4.67
CA SER A 37 8.78 1.95 3.63
C SER A 37 10.15 1.48 3.11
N LEU A 38 11.02 1.00 3.98
CA LEU A 38 12.34 0.47 3.59
C LEU A 38 12.22 -0.85 2.80
N ILE A 39 11.33 -1.76 3.23
CA ILE A 39 11.08 -3.03 2.54
C ILE A 39 10.48 -2.77 1.15
N ILE A 40 9.48 -1.90 1.06
CA ILE A 40 8.84 -1.53 -0.22
C ILE A 40 9.85 -0.86 -1.14
N TRP A 41 10.68 0.07 -0.64
CA TRP A 41 11.74 0.70 -1.43
C TRP A 41 12.74 -0.33 -1.97
N GLY A 42 13.16 -1.29 -1.12
CA GLY A 42 14.02 -2.41 -1.55
C GLY A 42 13.35 -3.27 -2.62
N GLY A 43 12.06 -3.60 -2.42
CA GLY A 43 11.23 -4.34 -3.39
C GLY A 43 11.13 -3.62 -4.73
N LEU A 44 10.85 -2.32 -4.74
CA LEU A 44 10.81 -1.48 -5.94
C LEU A 44 12.16 -1.43 -6.67
N LYS A 45 13.25 -1.26 -5.92
CA LYS A 45 14.61 -1.26 -6.49
C LYS A 45 14.96 -2.60 -7.14
N PHE A 46 14.51 -3.70 -6.56
CA PHE A 46 14.70 -5.03 -7.14
C PHE A 46 13.76 -5.24 -8.35
N ALA A 47 12.50 -4.82 -8.25
CA ALA A 47 11.50 -4.91 -9.31
C ALA A 47 11.90 -4.13 -10.58
N ALA A 48 12.65 -3.05 -10.43
CA ALA A 48 13.16 -2.25 -11.55
C ALA A 48 14.31 -2.89 -12.33
N ARG A 49 14.80 -4.06 -11.92
CA ARG A 49 15.84 -4.78 -12.68
C ARG A 49 15.26 -5.31 -13.99
N PRO A 50 16.03 -5.21 -15.10
CA PRO A 50 15.59 -5.74 -16.39
C PRO A 50 15.44 -7.27 -16.33
N PRO A 51 14.72 -7.85 -17.31
CA PRO A 51 14.71 -9.29 -17.53
C PRO A 51 16.12 -9.88 -17.65
N ASP A 52 16.30 -11.10 -17.13
CA ASP A 52 17.51 -11.90 -17.23
C ASP A 52 17.18 -13.36 -17.66
N GLU A 53 18.19 -14.22 -17.77
CA GLU A 53 17.99 -15.61 -18.20
C GLU A 53 17.11 -16.42 -17.24
N THR A 54 17.12 -16.09 -15.94
CA THR A 54 16.32 -16.79 -14.90
C THR A 54 14.95 -16.17 -14.73
N HIS A 55 14.79 -14.89 -15.08
CA HIS A 55 13.55 -14.11 -14.96
C HIS A 55 13.22 -13.43 -16.31
N PRO A 56 12.78 -14.18 -17.33
CA PRO A 56 12.57 -13.65 -18.69
C PRO A 56 11.47 -12.57 -18.77
N TYR A 57 10.53 -12.52 -17.81
CA TYR A 57 9.52 -11.46 -17.67
C TYR A 57 9.96 -10.31 -16.77
N GLY A 58 11.21 -10.33 -16.27
CA GLY A 58 11.74 -9.34 -15.32
C GLY A 58 11.36 -9.64 -13.87
N HIS A 59 11.66 -8.68 -13.01
CA HIS A 59 11.57 -8.83 -11.56
C HIS A 59 10.36 -8.10 -10.95
N GLY A 60 9.42 -7.63 -11.77
CA GLY A 60 8.29 -6.77 -11.35
C GLY A 60 7.47 -7.30 -10.17
N LYS A 61 7.32 -8.63 -10.05
CA LYS A 61 6.61 -9.27 -8.93
C LYS A 61 7.26 -9.04 -7.55
N ALA A 62 8.50 -8.57 -7.49
CA ALA A 62 9.16 -8.25 -6.21
C ALA A 62 8.47 -7.09 -5.46
N GLU A 63 7.85 -6.13 -6.17
CA GLU A 63 7.07 -5.05 -5.56
C GLU A 63 5.87 -5.59 -4.75
N PRO A 64 4.92 -6.34 -5.35
CA PRO A 64 3.78 -6.85 -4.58
C PRO A 64 4.19 -7.89 -3.54
N ILE A 65 5.27 -8.66 -3.73
CA ILE A 65 5.80 -9.56 -2.69
C ILE A 65 6.27 -8.76 -1.47
N ALA A 66 7.03 -7.67 -1.68
CA ALA A 66 7.45 -6.79 -0.59
C ALA A 66 6.24 -6.19 0.16
N ALA A 67 5.20 -5.78 -0.56
CA ALA A 67 3.96 -5.29 0.05
C ALA A 67 3.23 -6.36 0.88
N VAL A 68 3.22 -7.61 0.43
CA VAL A 68 2.66 -8.75 1.20
C VAL A 68 3.46 -8.99 2.48
N VAL A 69 4.79 -8.98 2.42
CA VAL A 69 5.65 -9.15 3.61
C VAL A 69 5.36 -8.05 4.64
N VAL A 70 5.28 -6.79 4.20
CA VAL A 70 4.94 -5.67 5.09
C VAL A 70 3.54 -5.84 5.69
N ALA A 71 2.54 -6.19 4.87
CA ALA A 71 1.17 -6.38 5.33
C ALA A 71 1.05 -7.48 6.39
N PHE A 72 1.74 -8.61 6.22
CA PHE A 72 1.79 -9.66 7.24
C PHE A 72 2.48 -9.20 8.52
N GLY A 73 3.56 -8.43 8.42
CA GLY A 73 4.24 -7.83 9.58
C GLY A 73 3.28 -6.92 10.38
N VAL A 74 2.54 -6.06 9.69
CA VAL A 74 1.52 -5.17 10.29
C VAL A 74 0.39 -5.97 10.96
N LEU A 75 -0.13 -7.00 10.29
CA LEU A 75 -1.19 -7.85 10.84
C LEU A 75 -0.73 -8.68 12.05
N ALA A 76 0.50 -9.19 12.01
CA ALA A 76 1.09 -9.91 13.14
C ALA A 76 1.28 -9.01 14.36
N ALA A 77 1.74 -7.78 14.16
CA ALA A 77 1.88 -6.80 15.23
C ALA A 77 0.51 -6.41 15.82
N ALA A 78 -0.49 -6.15 14.96
CA ALA A 78 -1.86 -5.85 15.43
C ALA A 78 -2.42 -7.00 16.27
N LEU A 79 -2.20 -8.26 15.86
CA LEU A 79 -2.62 -9.44 16.62
C LEU A 79 -1.92 -9.52 17.99
N GLY A 80 -0.59 -9.34 18.02
CA GLY A 80 0.20 -9.37 19.25
C GLY A 80 -0.25 -8.30 20.25
N LEU A 81 -0.41 -7.07 19.77
CA LEU A 81 -0.90 -5.95 20.56
C LEU A 81 -2.35 -6.17 21.08
N THR A 82 -3.21 -6.75 20.25
CA THR A 82 -4.58 -7.11 20.64
C THR A 82 -4.60 -8.11 21.79
N ILE A 83 -3.76 -9.16 21.70
CA ILE A 83 -3.68 -10.18 22.77
C ILE A 83 -3.21 -9.53 24.07
N GLU A 84 -2.21 -8.65 24.00
CA GLU A 84 -1.66 -8.00 25.20
C GLU A 84 -2.67 -7.02 25.80
N SER A 85 -3.32 -6.18 25.00
CA SER A 85 -4.37 -5.27 25.48
C SER A 85 -5.54 -6.01 26.15
N ILE A 86 -5.95 -7.17 25.59
CA ILE A 86 -6.99 -7.99 26.22
C ILE A 86 -6.53 -8.56 27.58
N ARG A 87 -5.27 -8.94 27.70
CA ARG A 87 -4.71 -9.41 28.99
C ARG A 87 -4.73 -8.31 30.03
N GLU A 88 -4.28 -7.10 29.68
CA GLU A 88 -4.27 -5.95 30.59
C GLU A 88 -5.69 -5.53 31.02
N ILE A 89 -6.67 -5.55 30.11
CA ILE A 89 -8.08 -5.28 30.46
C ILE A 89 -8.60 -6.28 31.49
N ARG A 90 -8.20 -7.56 31.39
CA ARG A 90 -8.66 -8.62 32.31
C ARG A 90 -7.96 -8.60 33.66
N THR A 91 -6.73 -8.15 33.71
CA THR A 91 -5.89 -8.11 34.92
C THR A 91 -5.11 -6.78 34.98
N PRO A 92 -5.81 -5.65 35.23
CA PRO A 92 -5.16 -4.35 35.29
C PRO A 92 -4.10 -4.32 36.39
N HIS A 93 -2.87 -3.95 36.03
CA HIS A 93 -1.78 -3.91 37.03
C HIS A 93 -1.44 -2.48 37.45
N HIS A 94 -1.37 -1.54 36.51
CA HIS A 94 -1.00 -0.16 36.78
C HIS A 94 -1.64 0.77 35.74
N GLY A 95 -2.15 1.92 36.17
CA GLY A 95 -2.62 2.97 35.27
C GLY A 95 -1.46 3.69 34.56
N PRO A 96 -1.72 4.35 33.40
CA PRO A 96 -0.71 5.06 32.63
C PRO A 96 -0.13 6.25 33.42
N ALA A 97 1.16 6.53 33.24
CA ALA A 97 1.83 7.64 33.90
C ALA A 97 1.52 8.98 33.21
N PRO A 98 1.30 10.10 33.97
CA PRO A 98 0.90 11.39 33.38
C PRO A 98 1.88 11.99 32.37
N PHE A 99 3.20 11.67 32.44
CA PHE A 99 4.19 12.22 31.52
C PHE A 99 4.00 11.71 30.07
N THR A 100 3.31 10.57 29.87
CA THR A 100 3.01 10.00 28.55
C THR A 100 2.12 10.92 27.72
N LEU A 101 1.26 11.71 28.36
CA LEU A 101 0.47 12.78 27.72
C LEU A 101 1.37 13.85 27.08
N GLY A 102 2.50 14.19 27.76
CA GLY A 102 3.47 15.14 27.20
C GLY A 102 4.10 14.65 25.89
N ILE A 103 4.44 13.36 25.82
CA ILE A 103 4.95 12.76 24.59
C ILE A 103 3.91 12.86 23.46
N LEU A 104 2.65 12.49 23.73
CA LEU A 104 1.58 12.53 22.75
C LEU A 104 1.29 13.95 22.25
N ILE A 105 1.27 14.95 23.14
CA ILE A 105 1.08 16.35 22.73
C ILE A 105 2.16 16.77 21.74
N VAL A 106 3.43 16.48 22.04
CA VAL A 106 4.55 16.83 21.14
C VAL A 106 4.38 16.13 19.80
N VAL A 107 4.04 14.83 19.79
CA VAL A 107 3.84 14.06 18.55
C VAL A 107 2.69 14.63 17.74
N ILE A 108 1.52 14.88 18.35
CA ILE A 108 0.33 15.42 17.67
C ILE A 108 0.65 16.77 17.02
N VAL A 109 1.27 17.70 17.80
CA VAL A 109 1.61 19.03 17.31
C VAL A 109 2.58 18.97 16.13
N VAL A 110 3.64 18.17 16.25
CA VAL A 110 4.64 18.07 15.16
C VAL A 110 4.05 17.38 13.92
N LYS A 111 3.26 16.32 14.09
CA LYS A 111 2.59 15.64 12.96
C LYS A 111 1.57 16.55 12.25
N GLU A 112 0.81 17.37 13.00
CA GLU A 112 -0.11 18.36 12.40
C GLU A 112 0.66 19.47 11.65
N ILE A 113 1.80 19.93 12.20
CA ILE A 113 2.67 20.90 11.50
C ILE A 113 3.21 20.29 10.20
N LEU A 114 3.70 19.04 10.25
CA LEU A 114 4.20 18.32 9.07
C LEU A 114 3.10 18.14 8.03
N PHE A 115 1.89 17.73 8.44
CA PHE A 115 0.73 17.65 7.56
C PHE A 115 0.50 18.97 6.82
N ARG A 116 0.41 20.09 7.55
CA ARG A 116 0.14 21.42 6.96
C ARG A 116 1.25 21.84 5.99
N TYR A 117 2.50 21.58 6.36
CA TYR A 117 3.65 21.89 5.52
C TYR A 117 3.67 21.07 4.23
N VAL A 118 3.62 19.74 4.35
CA VAL A 118 3.67 18.82 3.19
C VAL A 118 2.45 19.00 2.29
N ASN A 119 1.24 19.18 2.87
CA ASN A 119 0.03 19.44 2.09
C ASN A 119 0.10 20.75 1.30
N ARG A 120 0.69 21.81 1.88
CA ARG A 120 0.93 23.08 1.17
C ARG A 120 1.88 22.88 0.00
N VAL A 121 3.01 22.17 0.23
CA VAL A 121 3.96 21.84 -0.84
C VAL A 121 3.28 21.00 -1.93
N GLY A 122 2.55 19.94 -1.55
CA GLY A 122 1.87 19.05 -2.49
C GLY A 122 0.84 19.76 -3.38
N ARG A 123 0.14 20.77 -2.83
CA ARG A 123 -0.77 21.61 -3.61
C ARG A 123 -0.02 22.52 -4.57
N ASN A 124 1.09 23.12 -4.14
CA ASN A 124 1.87 24.05 -4.97
C ASN A 124 2.53 23.35 -6.17
N VAL A 125 2.92 22.07 -6.03
CA VAL A 125 3.52 21.27 -7.11
C VAL A 125 2.50 20.36 -7.81
N GLU A 126 1.22 20.48 -7.48
CA GLU A 126 0.10 19.68 -8.02
C GLU A 126 0.34 18.15 -7.96
N SER A 127 1.11 17.69 -6.96
CA SER A 127 1.46 16.29 -6.78
C SER A 127 0.49 15.58 -5.86
N THR A 128 -0.26 14.63 -6.40
CA THR A 128 -1.17 13.76 -5.62
C THR A 128 -0.39 12.85 -4.65
N ALA A 129 0.80 12.40 -5.04
CA ALA A 129 1.66 11.57 -4.18
C ALA A 129 2.08 12.32 -2.91
N VAL A 130 2.53 13.58 -3.05
CA VAL A 130 2.91 14.42 -1.90
C VAL A 130 1.71 14.75 -1.01
N GLN A 131 0.53 14.98 -1.61
CA GLN A 131 -0.70 15.19 -0.84
C GLN A 131 -1.11 13.92 -0.08
N THR A 132 -0.96 12.73 -0.67
CA THR A 132 -1.22 11.46 0.00
C THR A 132 -0.30 11.25 1.19
N ASP A 133 0.99 11.55 1.07
CA ASP A 133 1.97 11.51 2.17
C ASP A 133 1.58 12.49 3.30
N ALA A 134 1.11 13.69 2.95
CA ALA A 134 0.57 14.63 3.95
C ALA A 134 -0.61 14.02 4.74
N TRP A 135 -1.57 13.40 4.05
CA TRP A 135 -2.70 12.76 4.71
C TRP A 135 -2.30 11.60 5.63
N HIS A 136 -1.20 10.89 5.30
CA HIS A 136 -0.61 9.88 6.19
C HIS A 136 -0.16 10.51 7.51
N HIS A 137 0.58 11.62 7.49
CA HIS A 137 0.95 12.35 8.71
C HIS A 137 -0.25 12.79 9.56
N ARG A 138 -1.36 13.18 8.92
CA ARG A 138 -2.59 13.54 9.63
C ARG A 138 -3.29 12.32 10.24
N SER A 139 -3.27 11.19 9.57
CA SER A 139 -3.79 9.92 10.11
C SER A 139 -3.03 9.54 11.39
N ASP A 140 -1.70 9.65 11.37
CA ASP A 140 -0.86 9.39 12.56
C ASP A 140 -1.17 10.36 13.71
N ALA A 141 -1.43 11.63 13.40
CA ALA A 141 -1.82 12.60 14.42
C ALA A 141 -3.18 12.25 15.05
N LEU A 142 -4.11 11.72 14.28
CA LEU A 142 -5.43 11.30 14.78
C LEU A 142 -5.34 10.03 15.65
N THR A 143 -4.50 9.06 15.29
CA THR A 143 -4.26 7.86 16.14
C THR A 143 -3.59 8.24 17.44
N SER A 144 -2.59 9.12 17.43
CA SER A 144 -1.96 9.65 18.65
C SER A 144 -2.95 10.49 19.49
N ALA A 145 -3.91 11.20 18.86
CA ALA A 145 -4.96 11.92 19.58
C ALA A 145 -5.96 10.96 20.27
N ALA A 146 -6.31 9.84 19.61
CA ALA A 146 -7.14 8.81 20.24
C ALA A 146 -6.42 8.18 21.45
N ALA A 147 -5.11 7.93 21.33
CA ALA A 147 -4.27 7.49 22.45
C ALA A 147 -4.27 8.50 23.60
N PHE A 148 -4.14 9.80 23.29
CA PHE A 148 -4.21 10.87 24.27
C PHE A 148 -5.53 10.87 25.03
N ILE A 149 -6.65 10.67 24.34
CA ILE A 149 -7.98 10.59 24.96
C ILE A 149 -8.07 9.37 25.88
N GLY A 150 -7.60 8.20 25.47
CA GLY A 150 -7.61 6.98 26.28
C GLY A 150 -6.81 7.13 27.57
N ILE A 151 -5.58 7.63 27.49
CA ILE A 151 -4.72 7.89 28.68
C ILE A 151 -5.34 8.96 29.58
N THR A 152 -5.90 10.03 29.01
CA THR A 152 -6.55 11.08 29.78
C THR A 152 -7.76 10.53 30.56
N ALA A 153 -8.57 9.68 29.90
CA ALA A 153 -9.71 9.03 30.56
C ALA A 153 -9.25 8.11 31.69
N ALA A 154 -8.17 7.34 31.52
CA ALA A 154 -7.61 6.52 32.59
C ALA A 154 -7.11 7.34 33.77
N LEU A 155 -6.43 8.46 33.52
CA LEU A 155 -5.88 9.34 34.59
C LEU A 155 -6.94 10.13 35.35
N ILE A 156 -7.98 10.63 34.67
CA ILE A 156 -9.04 11.45 35.31
C ILE A 156 -10.09 10.56 35.96
N GLY A 157 -10.41 9.41 35.36
CA GLY A 157 -11.46 8.51 35.83
C GLY A 157 -11.14 7.81 37.15
N GLY A 158 -9.85 7.68 37.50
CA GLY A 158 -9.42 7.07 38.76
C GLY A 158 -9.76 5.57 38.84
N ARG A 159 -10.07 5.08 40.04
CA ARG A 159 -10.36 3.65 40.27
C ARG A 159 -11.52 3.17 39.38
N GLY A 160 -11.27 2.12 38.58
CA GLY A 160 -12.22 1.52 37.64
C GLY A 160 -12.09 2.01 36.19
N TRP A 161 -11.24 3.01 35.92
CA TRP A 161 -10.94 3.52 34.59
C TRP A 161 -9.48 3.21 34.14
N GLU A 162 -8.78 2.41 34.94
CA GLU A 162 -7.38 2.07 34.73
C GLU A 162 -7.14 1.37 33.36
N SER A 163 -8.15 0.66 32.86
CA SER A 163 -8.09 0.00 31.55
C SER A 163 -8.56 0.86 30.36
N ALA A 164 -8.82 2.16 30.55
CA ALA A 164 -9.32 3.00 29.47
C ALA A 164 -8.30 3.18 28.33
N ASP A 165 -6.99 3.20 28.63
CA ASP A 165 -5.93 3.22 27.62
C ASP A 165 -5.80 1.88 26.88
N ASP A 166 -6.06 0.74 27.53
CA ASP A 166 -6.07 -0.60 26.92
C ASP A 166 -7.22 -0.73 25.92
N TRP A 167 -8.39 -0.17 26.23
CA TRP A 167 -9.50 -0.07 25.28
C TRP A 167 -9.17 0.82 24.09
N ALA A 168 -8.47 1.93 24.32
CA ALA A 168 -7.98 2.79 23.25
C ALA A 168 -6.91 2.06 22.41
N ALA A 169 -6.06 1.23 23.04
CA ALA A 169 -5.09 0.37 22.35
C ALA A 169 -5.78 -0.67 21.47
N LEU A 170 -6.85 -1.33 21.94
CA LEU A 170 -7.66 -2.24 21.12
C LEU A 170 -8.26 -1.53 19.90
N PHE A 171 -8.76 -0.32 20.06
CA PHE A 171 -9.24 0.48 18.93
C PHE A 171 -8.12 0.77 17.94
N ALA A 172 -6.93 1.17 18.40
CA ALA A 172 -5.76 1.37 17.56
C ALA A 172 -5.38 0.08 16.82
N CYS A 173 -5.41 -1.08 17.48
CA CYS A 173 -5.16 -2.39 16.85
C CYS A 173 -6.15 -2.68 15.70
N CYS A 174 -7.43 -2.32 15.84
CA CYS A 174 -8.40 -2.44 14.76
C CYS A 174 -8.03 -1.57 13.54
N VAL A 175 -7.55 -0.35 13.78
CA VAL A 175 -7.09 0.55 12.70
C VAL A 175 -5.85 -0.02 12.02
N ILE A 176 -4.86 -0.49 12.79
CA ILE A 176 -3.63 -1.13 12.28
C ILE A 176 -3.98 -2.36 11.44
N ALA A 177 -4.87 -3.23 11.92
CA ALA A 177 -5.33 -4.41 11.19
C ALA A 177 -6.04 -4.04 9.88
N ALA A 178 -6.90 -3.02 9.90
CA ALA A 178 -7.58 -2.52 8.71
C ALA A 178 -6.58 -1.99 7.67
N ASN A 179 -5.53 -1.27 8.11
CA ASN A 179 -4.44 -0.80 7.24
C ASN A 179 -3.64 -1.97 6.65
N GLY A 180 -3.32 -3.00 7.46
CA GLY A 180 -2.68 -4.22 6.98
C GLY A 180 -3.50 -4.93 5.89
N VAL A 181 -4.81 -5.08 6.08
CA VAL A 181 -5.71 -5.67 5.07
C VAL A 181 -5.80 -4.82 3.81
N ARG A 182 -5.85 -3.49 3.95
CA ARG A 182 -5.85 -2.56 2.79
C ARG A 182 -4.58 -2.66 1.95
N LEU A 183 -3.43 -2.92 2.58
CA LEU A 183 -2.16 -3.13 1.90
C LEU A 183 -2.10 -4.53 1.26
N LEU A 184 -2.59 -5.55 1.96
CA LEU A 184 -2.52 -6.95 1.53
C LEU A 184 -3.36 -7.24 0.28
N ARG A 185 -4.61 -6.75 0.24
CA ARG A 185 -5.56 -7.06 -0.85
C ARG A 185 -5.05 -6.70 -2.24
N PRO A 186 -4.59 -5.46 -2.53
CA PRO A 186 -4.09 -5.13 -3.86
C PRO A 186 -2.80 -5.87 -4.21
N ALA A 187 -1.93 -6.12 -3.24
CA ALA A 187 -0.70 -6.88 -3.44
C ALA A 187 -0.97 -8.34 -3.84
N LEU A 188 -1.91 -9.01 -3.15
CA LEU A 188 -2.35 -10.36 -3.53
C LEU A 188 -3.02 -10.37 -4.90
N SER A 189 -3.87 -9.38 -5.20
CA SER A 189 -4.52 -9.26 -6.52
C SER A 189 -3.48 -9.14 -7.64
N GLU A 190 -2.41 -8.37 -7.44
CA GLU A 190 -1.35 -8.22 -8.43
C GLU A 190 -0.51 -9.50 -8.60
N ILE A 191 -0.25 -10.24 -7.51
CA ILE A 191 0.44 -11.54 -7.58
C ILE A 191 -0.40 -12.55 -8.37
N MET A 192 -1.73 -12.50 -8.22
CA MET A 192 -2.68 -13.39 -8.91
C MET A 192 -3.07 -12.90 -10.31
N ASP A 193 -2.33 -11.96 -10.89
CA ASP A 193 -2.58 -11.42 -12.23
C ASP A 193 -4.01 -10.89 -12.44
N THR A 194 -4.62 -10.33 -11.39
CA THR A 194 -5.94 -9.69 -11.51
C THR A 194 -5.86 -8.55 -12.53
N ALA A 195 -6.80 -8.52 -13.44
CA ALA A 195 -6.89 -7.46 -14.44
C ALA A 195 -6.94 -6.07 -13.78
N PRO A 196 -6.09 -5.12 -14.20
CA PRO A 196 -6.07 -3.79 -13.64
C PRO A 196 -7.42 -3.10 -13.87
N ARG A 197 -7.91 -2.38 -12.85
CA ARG A 197 -9.13 -1.57 -12.96
C ARG A 197 -8.82 -0.26 -13.68
N GLY A 198 -9.77 0.19 -14.53
CA GLY A 198 -9.70 1.51 -15.15
C GLY A 198 -9.42 1.47 -16.65
N GLU A 199 -9.06 2.63 -17.18
CA GLU A 199 -9.00 2.92 -18.62
C GLU A 199 -7.93 2.11 -19.42
N ILE A 200 -6.96 1.46 -18.77
CA ILE A 200 -5.87 0.78 -19.49
C ILE A 200 -6.38 -0.38 -20.34
N VAL A 201 -7.32 -1.18 -19.83
CA VAL A 201 -7.90 -2.33 -20.56
C VAL A 201 -8.68 -1.84 -21.78
N ASP A 202 -9.47 -0.76 -21.61
CA ASP A 202 -10.25 -0.17 -22.69
C ASP A 202 -9.35 0.52 -23.73
N ARG A 203 -8.29 1.21 -23.29
CA ARG A 203 -7.30 1.83 -24.20
C ARG A 203 -6.61 0.78 -25.05
N VAL A 204 -6.16 -0.32 -24.47
CA VAL A 204 -5.54 -1.45 -25.17
C VAL A 204 -6.50 -2.01 -26.21
N ARG A 205 -7.77 -2.28 -25.84
CA ARG A 205 -8.79 -2.79 -26.75
C ARG A 205 -9.04 -1.83 -27.91
N ASN A 206 -9.25 -0.55 -27.61
CA ASN A 206 -9.54 0.47 -28.63
C ASN A 206 -8.39 0.66 -29.61
N ALA A 207 -7.15 0.67 -29.11
CA ALA A 207 -5.96 0.73 -29.96
C ALA A 207 -5.86 -0.48 -30.89
N ALA A 208 -6.11 -1.68 -30.39
CA ALA A 208 -6.08 -2.90 -31.20
C ALA A 208 -7.13 -2.90 -32.30
N VAL A 209 -8.38 -2.53 -31.98
CA VAL A 209 -9.50 -2.49 -32.94
C VAL A 209 -9.29 -1.44 -34.03
N SER A 210 -8.56 -0.35 -33.74
CA SER A 210 -8.28 0.71 -34.73
C SER A 210 -7.30 0.29 -35.83
N VAL A 211 -6.63 -0.85 -35.69
CA VAL A 211 -5.62 -1.31 -36.67
C VAL A 211 -6.32 -1.93 -37.90
N PRO A 212 -6.02 -1.47 -39.13
CA PRO A 212 -6.59 -2.04 -40.34
C PRO A 212 -6.28 -3.54 -40.49
N GLY A 213 -7.31 -4.33 -40.77
CA GLY A 213 -7.24 -5.79 -40.87
C GLY A 213 -7.69 -6.53 -39.60
N VAL A 214 -7.87 -5.84 -38.50
CA VAL A 214 -8.49 -6.38 -37.28
C VAL A 214 -10.00 -6.36 -37.46
N ILE A 215 -10.66 -7.51 -37.29
CA ILE A 215 -12.13 -7.65 -37.37
C ILE A 215 -12.71 -7.53 -35.95
N GLU A 216 -12.12 -8.27 -35.01
CA GLU A 216 -12.60 -8.34 -33.62
C GLU A 216 -11.47 -8.69 -32.65
N ILE A 217 -11.62 -8.29 -31.39
CA ILE A 217 -10.79 -8.74 -30.28
C ILE A 217 -11.59 -9.76 -29.46
N GLU A 218 -11.20 -11.02 -29.52
CA GLU A 218 -11.85 -12.08 -28.80
C GLU A 218 -11.48 -12.07 -27.31
N LYS A 219 -10.15 -11.98 -27.01
CA LYS A 219 -9.65 -11.94 -25.64
C LYS A 219 -8.69 -10.77 -25.47
N ASN A 220 -8.77 -10.12 -24.33
CA ASN A 220 -7.92 -9.02 -23.94
C ASN A 220 -7.54 -9.20 -22.46
N PHE A 221 -6.38 -9.81 -22.23
CA PHE A 221 -5.83 -10.01 -20.91
C PHE A 221 -4.72 -8.99 -20.66
N VAL A 222 -4.90 -8.18 -19.63
CA VAL A 222 -3.92 -7.21 -19.20
C VAL A 222 -3.55 -7.53 -17.76
N ARG A 223 -2.26 -7.68 -17.47
CA ARG A 223 -1.75 -7.89 -16.12
C ARG A 223 -0.70 -6.85 -15.76
N LYS A 224 -0.68 -6.48 -14.49
CA LYS A 224 0.33 -5.58 -13.93
C LYS A 224 1.50 -6.41 -13.37
N MET A 225 2.73 -5.99 -13.65
CA MET A 225 3.95 -6.54 -13.08
C MET A 225 4.83 -5.38 -12.59
N GLY A 226 4.72 -5.03 -11.32
CA GLY A 226 5.39 -3.88 -10.76
C GLY A 226 4.95 -2.58 -11.46
N LEU A 227 5.89 -1.87 -12.07
CA LEU A 227 5.61 -0.61 -12.77
C LEU A 227 5.13 -0.79 -14.21
N SER A 228 5.07 -2.02 -14.73
CA SER A 228 4.79 -2.31 -16.13
C SER A 228 3.51 -3.12 -16.32
N PHE A 229 2.97 -3.08 -17.55
CA PHE A 229 1.86 -3.92 -17.97
C PHE A 229 2.31 -4.90 -19.05
N TYR A 230 1.74 -6.11 -19.02
CA TYR A 230 1.86 -7.12 -20.06
C TYR A 230 0.48 -7.43 -20.59
N VAL A 231 0.39 -7.59 -21.92
CA VAL A 231 -0.88 -7.76 -22.63
C VAL A 231 -0.82 -9.03 -23.45
N ASP A 232 -1.82 -9.90 -23.28
CA ASP A 232 -2.05 -11.07 -24.12
C ASP A 232 -3.38 -10.86 -24.86
N LEU A 233 -3.34 -10.83 -26.19
CA LEU A 233 -4.46 -10.46 -27.05
C LEU A 233 -4.76 -11.54 -28.08
N HIS A 234 -6.04 -11.89 -28.24
CA HIS A 234 -6.52 -12.71 -29.33
C HIS A 234 -7.25 -11.81 -30.33
N VAL A 235 -6.71 -11.77 -31.55
CA VAL A 235 -7.15 -10.86 -32.62
C VAL A 235 -7.70 -11.66 -33.79
N ARG A 236 -8.97 -11.45 -34.13
CA ARG A 236 -9.60 -12.07 -35.27
C ARG A 236 -9.37 -11.25 -36.54
N VAL A 237 -8.97 -11.96 -37.61
CA VAL A 237 -8.66 -11.42 -38.93
C VAL A 237 -9.37 -12.25 -40.02
N ASP A 238 -9.39 -11.81 -41.28
CA ASP A 238 -9.95 -12.59 -42.39
C ASP A 238 -9.22 -13.94 -42.53
N ALA A 239 -9.98 -15.03 -42.47
CA ALA A 239 -9.44 -16.39 -42.54
C ALA A 239 -8.67 -16.69 -43.86
N ARG A 240 -8.82 -15.86 -44.90
CA ARG A 240 -8.23 -16.04 -46.20
C ARG A 240 -6.86 -15.37 -46.36
N ILE A 241 -6.41 -14.59 -45.41
CA ILE A 241 -5.11 -13.95 -45.48
C ILE A 241 -3.98 -14.95 -45.24
N THR A 242 -2.83 -14.62 -45.73
CA THR A 242 -1.62 -15.43 -45.55
C THR A 242 -1.10 -15.26 -44.09
N VAL A 243 -0.31 -16.24 -43.62
CA VAL A 243 0.39 -16.13 -42.32
C VAL A 243 1.25 -14.87 -42.25
N ARG A 244 1.87 -14.46 -43.37
CA ARG A 244 2.68 -13.23 -43.44
C ARG A 244 1.82 -11.98 -43.17
N GLU A 245 0.68 -11.87 -43.81
CA GLU A 245 -0.23 -10.75 -43.63
C GLU A 245 -0.77 -10.69 -42.17
N GLY A 246 -1.14 -11.86 -41.61
CA GLY A 246 -1.53 -11.96 -40.21
C GLY A 246 -0.42 -11.52 -39.24
N HIS A 247 0.83 -11.93 -39.50
CA HIS A 247 1.98 -11.50 -38.73
C HIS A 247 2.22 -9.97 -38.82
N ASP A 248 2.07 -9.39 -40.00
CA ASP A 248 2.20 -7.93 -40.18
C ASP A 248 1.10 -7.16 -39.41
N ILE A 249 -0.13 -7.70 -39.39
CA ILE A 249 -1.22 -7.13 -38.58
C ILE A 249 -0.88 -7.23 -37.06
N ALA A 250 -0.39 -8.38 -36.59
CA ALA A 250 0.03 -8.57 -35.21
C ALA A 250 1.07 -7.52 -34.77
N HIS A 251 2.08 -7.27 -35.62
CA HIS A 251 3.08 -6.24 -35.34
C HIS A 251 2.53 -4.81 -35.31
N LYS A 252 1.55 -4.51 -36.17
CA LYS A 252 0.86 -3.20 -36.14
C LYS A 252 0.05 -3.05 -34.86
N VAL A 253 -0.70 -4.08 -34.45
CA VAL A 253 -1.45 -4.10 -33.19
C VAL A 253 -0.52 -3.92 -32.01
N LYS A 254 0.58 -4.69 -31.94
CA LYS A 254 1.58 -4.55 -30.87
C LYS A 254 2.08 -3.11 -30.73
N ARG A 255 2.49 -2.49 -31.84
CA ARG A 255 2.96 -1.10 -31.85
C ARG A 255 1.88 -0.10 -31.43
N ALA A 256 0.69 -0.21 -32.00
CA ALA A 256 -0.43 0.67 -31.67
C ALA A 256 -0.76 0.63 -30.17
N ILE A 257 -0.72 -0.56 -29.54
CA ILE A 257 -0.95 -0.71 -28.10
C ILE A 257 0.19 -0.09 -27.29
N GLN A 258 1.47 -0.36 -27.64
CA GLN A 258 2.62 0.18 -26.91
C GLN A 258 2.72 1.71 -26.98
N GLU A 259 2.23 2.33 -28.06
CA GLU A 259 2.17 3.79 -28.21
C GLU A 259 1.10 4.45 -27.32
N THR A 260 0.12 3.68 -26.80
CA THR A 260 -0.93 4.24 -25.91
C THR A 260 -0.47 4.53 -24.49
N ASP A 261 0.50 3.75 -23.98
CA ASP A 261 1.01 3.91 -22.63
C ASP A 261 2.44 3.34 -22.53
N GLY A 262 3.40 4.20 -22.24
CA GLY A 262 4.82 3.84 -22.10
C GLY A 262 5.15 2.79 -21.02
N ARG A 263 4.16 2.43 -20.19
CA ARG A 263 4.30 1.36 -19.17
C ARG A 263 3.98 -0.03 -19.73
N ILE A 264 3.51 -0.16 -20.97
CA ILE A 264 3.25 -1.45 -21.60
C ILE A 264 4.59 -2.02 -22.08
N ALA A 265 5.12 -2.97 -21.32
CA ALA A 265 6.44 -3.58 -21.58
C ALA A 265 6.40 -4.52 -22.78
N ASP A 266 5.37 -5.36 -22.87
CA ASP A 266 5.21 -6.27 -24.01
C ASP A 266 3.75 -6.57 -24.31
N VAL A 267 3.50 -6.98 -25.58
CA VAL A 267 2.19 -7.38 -26.09
C VAL A 267 2.37 -8.67 -26.89
N LEU A 268 1.75 -9.74 -26.44
CA LEU A 268 1.61 -10.99 -27.18
C LEU A 268 0.31 -10.94 -27.98
N VAL A 269 0.41 -11.02 -29.31
CA VAL A 269 -0.75 -11.04 -30.20
C VAL A 269 -0.90 -12.42 -30.83
N HIS A 270 -1.99 -13.09 -30.49
CA HIS A 270 -2.41 -14.35 -31.13
C HIS A 270 -3.42 -14.03 -32.23
N ILE A 271 -3.09 -14.40 -33.47
CA ILE A 271 -3.96 -14.19 -34.63
C ILE A 271 -4.87 -15.39 -34.81
N GLU A 272 -6.16 -15.13 -34.95
CA GLU A 272 -7.21 -16.14 -35.15
C GLU A 272 -8.04 -15.82 -36.39
N PRO A 273 -8.53 -16.84 -37.10
CA PRO A 273 -9.46 -16.63 -38.24
C PRO A 273 -10.79 -16.16 -37.71
N ALA A 274 -11.39 -15.14 -38.34
CA ALA A 274 -12.81 -14.81 -38.12
C ALA A 274 -13.65 -15.90 -38.77
N GLY A 275 -14.59 -16.47 -38.00
CA GLY A 275 -15.51 -17.52 -38.44
C GLY A 275 -16.61 -16.97 -39.33
#